data_9f50125afbb21e814466569699ceffa5
#
_entry.id   9f50125afbb21e814466569699ceffa5
#
_cell.length_a   1.000
_cell.length_b   1.000
_cell.length_c   1.000
_cell.angle_alpha   90.00
_cell.angle_beta   90.00
_cell.angle_gamma   90.00
#
_symmetry.space_group_name_H-M   'P 1'
#
loop_
_entity.id
_entity.type
_entity.pdbx_description
1 polymer ?
#
loop_
_entity_poly.entity_id
_entity_poly.type
_entity_poly.pdbx_seq_one_letter_code
_entity_poly.pdbx_strand_id
1 'polypeptide(L)'
;MQFVCSKCGHIESVATRKAHCGCGGLWNLDYQPPKFDLGEIDTHEWSQFRYRKFMALDGDVWRGVTMGEGMTPIVRLDEDVLLKMDYFMPTLSF
;
A
#
# COMPACT_ATOMS: atom_id res chain seq x y z
N MET A 1 -10.40 -10.97 5.00
CA MET A 1 -8.96 -10.61 5.13
C MET A 1 -8.47 -11.07 6.49
N GLN A 2 -7.37 -11.78 6.55
CA GLN A 2 -6.76 -12.29 7.79
C GLN A 2 -5.24 -12.38 7.62
N PHE A 3 -4.51 -12.45 8.72
CA PHE A 3 -3.09 -12.73 8.70
C PHE A 3 -2.83 -14.24 8.72
N VAL A 4 -1.83 -14.68 7.96
CA VAL A 4 -1.34 -16.07 7.94
C VAL A 4 0.15 -16.05 8.22
N CYS A 5 0.59 -16.83 9.20
CA CYS A 5 2.00 -16.95 9.53
C CYS A 5 2.78 -17.60 8.39
N SER A 6 3.83 -16.93 7.92
CA SER A 6 4.70 -17.42 6.85
C SER A 6 5.46 -18.70 7.19
N LYS A 7 5.58 -19.03 8.49
CA LYS A 7 6.38 -20.17 8.98
C LYS A 7 5.53 -21.37 9.38
N CYS A 8 4.44 -21.17 10.10
CA CYS A 8 3.62 -22.28 10.65
C CYS A 8 2.18 -22.32 10.14
N GLY A 9 1.76 -21.36 9.31
CA GLY A 9 0.41 -21.29 8.78
C GLY A 9 -0.67 -20.87 9.78
N HIS A 10 -0.31 -20.50 11.01
CA HIS A 10 -1.27 -20.01 12.00
C HIS A 10 -2.02 -18.79 11.47
N ILE A 11 -3.33 -18.78 11.65
CA ILE A 11 -4.22 -17.71 11.21
C ILE A 11 -4.52 -16.77 12.38
N GLU A 12 -4.46 -15.48 12.13
CA GLU A 12 -4.75 -14.44 13.11
C GLU A 12 -5.61 -13.33 12.50
N SER A 13 -6.39 -12.65 13.32
CA SER A 13 -7.16 -11.49 12.88
C SER A 13 -6.26 -10.34 12.46
N VAL A 14 -6.65 -9.59 11.42
CA VAL A 14 -5.97 -8.34 11.03
C VAL A 14 -6.01 -7.26 12.12
N ALA A 15 -6.93 -7.38 13.10
CA ALA A 15 -7.00 -6.49 14.26
C ALA A 15 -5.95 -6.82 15.34
N THR A 16 -5.13 -7.85 15.16
CA THR A 16 -4.11 -8.23 16.14
C THR A 16 -3.08 -7.13 16.33
N ARG A 17 -2.57 -7.00 17.55
CA ARG A 17 -1.43 -6.12 17.89
C ARG A 17 -0.09 -6.87 17.96
N LYS A 18 -0.09 -8.16 17.63
CA LYS A 18 1.12 -8.98 17.62
C LYS A 18 1.96 -8.64 16.39
N ALA A 19 3.20 -8.22 16.60
CA ALA A 19 4.12 -7.90 15.51
C ALA A 19 4.53 -9.16 14.70
N HIS A 20 4.50 -10.34 15.31
CA HIS A 20 4.84 -11.62 14.70
C HIS A 20 4.07 -12.76 15.37
N CYS A 21 4.04 -13.91 14.73
CA CYS A 21 3.48 -15.14 15.29
C CYS A 21 4.27 -15.64 16.49
N GLY A 22 3.63 -16.37 17.39
CA GLY A 22 4.28 -17.02 18.54
C GLY A 22 5.44 -17.96 18.17
N CYS A 23 5.47 -18.51 16.95
CA CYS A 23 6.60 -19.29 16.43
C CYS A 23 7.76 -18.45 15.87
N GLY A 24 7.66 -17.10 15.92
CA GLY A 24 8.63 -16.17 15.38
C GLY A 24 8.50 -15.93 13.86
N GLY A 25 7.47 -16.46 13.19
CA GLY A 25 7.19 -16.22 11.77
C GLY A 25 6.51 -14.85 11.56
N LEU A 26 6.74 -14.25 10.40
CA LEU A 26 6.11 -12.99 10.01
C LEU A 26 4.68 -13.23 9.53
N TRP A 27 3.88 -12.18 9.58
CA TRP A 27 2.52 -12.21 9.06
C TRP A 27 2.50 -11.90 7.57
N ASN A 28 1.85 -12.76 6.80
CA ASN A 28 1.40 -12.47 5.43
C ASN A 28 -0.08 -12.14 5.49
N LEU A 29 -0.51 -11.16 4.69
CA LEU A 29 -1.92 -10.88 4.52
C LEU A 29 -2.52 -11.85 3.49
N ASP A 30 -3.58 -12.55 3.89
CA ASP A 30 -4.39 -13.37 2.97
C ASP A 30 -5.30 -12.42 2.16
N TYR A 31 -4.73 -11.90 1.07
CA TYR A 31 -5.40 -10.98 0.17
C TYR A 31 -5.07 -11.33 -1.28
N GLN A 32 -6.12 -11.47 -2.08
CA GLN A 32 -5.99 -11.65 -3.52
C GLN A 32 -6.40 -10.35 -4.22
N PRO A 33 -5.46 -9.60 -4.79
CA PRO A 33 -5.80 -8.37 -5.49
C PRO A 33 -6.65 -8.69 -6.72
N PRO A 34 -7.65 -7.84 -7.04
CA PRO A 34 -8.40 -7.98 -8.28
C PRO A 34 -7.48 -7.76 -9.49
N LYS A 35 -7.92 -8.24 -10.66
CA LYS A 35 -7.22 -7.94 -11.92
C LYS A 35 -7.13 -6.43 -12.10
N PHE A 36 -5.95 -5.95 -12.47
CA PHE A 36 -5.75 -4.53 -12.74
C PHE A 36 -6.60 -4.05 -13.91
N ASP A 37 -7.33 -2.96 -13.70
CA ASP A 37 -8.15 -2.28 -14.70
C ASP A 37 -7.94 -0.78 -14.60
N LEU A 38 -7.58 -0.13 -15.69
CA LEU A 38 -7.38 1.32 -15.74
C LEU A 38 -8.65 2.10 -15.41
N GLY A 39 -9.83 1.57 -15.75
CA GLY A 39 -11.12 2.20 -15.45
C GLY A 39 -11.45 2.26 -13.96
N GLU A 40 -10.80 1.44 -13.14
CA GLU A 40 -11.00 1.40 -11.69
C GLU A 40 -10.08 2.38 -10.93
N ILE A 41 -9.21 3.11 -11.64
CA ILE A 41 -8.37 4.14 -11.04
C ILE A 41 -9.22 5.39 -10.76
N ASP A 42 -9.23 5.83 -9.51
CA ASP A 42 -9.91 7.09 -9.14
C ASP A 42 -9.06 8.29 -9.55
N THR A 43 -9.38 8.88 -10.70
CA THR A 43 -8.66 10.04 -11.23
C THR A 43 -8.90 11.33 -10.47
N HIS A 44 -9.89 11.39 -9.57
CA HIS A 44 -10.15 12.53 -8.70
C HIS A 44 -9.34 12.50 -7.42
N GLU A 45 -8.76 11.36 -7.07
CA GLU A 45 -7.88 11.21 -5.92
C GLU A 45 -6.43 11.45 -6.32
N TRP A 46 -5.78 12.47 -5.72
CA TRP A 46 -4.38 12.84 -6.00
C TRP A 46 -3.44 12.31 -4.91
N SER A 47 -3.49 11.00 -4.68
CA SER A 47 -2.58 10.27 -3.79
C SER A 47 -2.42 8.82 -4.27
N GLN A 48 -1.61 8.02 -3.56
CA GLN A 48 -1.52 6.58 -3.85
C GLN A 48 -2.88 5.87 -3.74
N PHE A 49 -3.81 6.41 -2.95
CA PHE A 49 -5.14 5.81 -2.75
C PHE A 49 -6.07 5.94 -3.97
N ARG A 50 -5.63 6.57 -5.04
CA ARG A 50 -6.30 6.45 -6.34
C ARG A 50 -6.36 5.00 -6.83
N TYR A 51 -5.43 4.15 -6.36
CA TYR A 51 -5.36 2.73 -6.67
C TYR A 51 -6.00 1.85 -5.59
N ARG A 52 -6.80 2.42 -4.67
CA ARG A 52 -7.34 1.69 -3.51
C ARG A 52 -8.18 0.47 -3.86
N LYS A 53 -8.77 0.41 -5.06
CA LYS A 53 -9.48 -0.77 -5.56
C LYS A 53 -8.60 -2.02 -5.65
N PHE A 54 -7.29 -1.82 -5.77
CA PHE A 54 -6.29 -2.89 -5.89
C PHE A 54 -5.52 -3.12 -4.58
N MET A 55 -5.83 -2.38 -3.53
CA MET A 55 -5.17 -2.48 -2.24
C MET A 55 -6.01 -3.29 -1.25
N ALA A 56 -5.31 -3.96 -0.32
CA ALA A 56 -5.95 -4.66 0.80
C ALA A 56 -6.47 -3.67 1.84
N LEU A 57 -7.50 -2.91 1.50
CA LEU A 57 -8.10 -1.91 2.36
C LEU A 57 -9.51 -2.32 2.76
N ASP A 58 -9.91 -1.92 3.97
CA ASP A 58 -11.25 -2.11 4.47
C ASP A 58 -12.01 -0.77 4.41
N GLY A 59 -12.90 -0.66 3.43
CA GLY A 59 -13.72 0.52 3.22
C GLY A 59 -12.91 1.82 3.06
N ASP A 60 -13.34 2.87 3.75
CA ASP A 60 -12.77 4.22 3.66
C ASP A 60 -11.81 4.59 4.81
N VAL A 61 -11.32 3.61 5.57
CA VAL A 61 -10.38 3.86 6.70
C VAL A 61 -9.12 4.62 6.29
N TRP A 62 -8.69 4.48 5.04
CA TRP A 62 -7.55 5.20 4.47
C TRP A 62 -7.69 6.73 4.58
N ARG A 63 -8.93 7.27 4.57
CA ARG A 63 -9.19 8.72 4.68
C ARG A 63 -8.72 9.30 6.01
N GLY A 64 -8.71 8.49 7.07
CA GLY A 64 -8.27 8.92 8.39
C GLY A 64 -6.76 8.87 8.62
N VAL A 65 -6.03 8.22 7.71
CA VAL A 65 -4.57 8.00 7.88
C VAL A 65 -3.73 8.59 6.75
N THR A 66 -4.33 8.92 5.59
CA THR A 66 -3.59 9.48 4.46
C THR A 66 -3.00 10.85 4.78
N MET A 67 -1.79 11.08 4.32
CA MET A 67 -1.10 12.39 4.30
C MET A 67 -1.05 12.98 2.89
N GLY A 68 -1.77 12.40 1.92
CA GLY A 68 -1.68 12.75 0.51
C GLY A 68 -0.45 12.15 -0.19
N GLU A 69 0.07 11.07 0.34
CA GLU A 69 1.26 10.38 -0.14
C GLU A 69 1.09 9.79 -1.54
N GLY A 70 2.18 9.71 -2.28
CA GLY A 70 2.22 9.28 -3.66
C GLY A 70 2.22 10.47 -4.63
N MET A 71 2.08 10.18 -5.90
CA MET A 71 2.03 11.16 -6.99
C MET A 71 3.22 12.12 -6.99
N THR A 72 4.37 11.65 -6.57
CA THR A 72 5.62 12.43 -6.57
C THR A 72 6.01 12.83 -7.99
N PRO A 73 6.60 14.03 -8.17
CA PRO A 73 6.87 14.55 -9.50
C PRO A 73 7.95 13.75 -10.25
N ILE A 74 7.85 13.77 -11.57
CA ILE A 74 8.88 13.28 -12.48
C ILE A 74 9.47 14.50 -13.17
N VAL A 75 10.79 14.66 -13.06
CA VAL A 75 11.52 15.77 -13.65
C VAL A 75 12.51 15.23 -14.69
N ARG A 76 12.53 15.86 -15.85
CA ARG A 76 13.53 15.54 -16.87
C ARG A 76 14.88 16.16 -16.48
N LEU A 77 15.90 15.35 -16.34
CA LEU A 77 17.26 15.79 -16.07
C LEU A 77 18.00 16.10 -17.39
N ASP A 78 17.89 15.19 -18.37
CA ASP A 78 18.43 15.35 -19.70
C ASP A 78 17.56 14.58 -20.73
N GLU A 79 18.05 14.37 -21.95
CA GLU A 79 17.31 13.72 -23.03
C GLU A 79 16.90 12.28 -22.69
N ASP A 80 17.74 11.57 -21.93
CA ASP A 80 17.58 10.14 -21.67
C ASP A 80 17.21 9.81 -20.22
N VAL A 81 17.28 10.79 -19.28
CA VAL A 81 17.11 10.54 -17.85
C VAL A 81 15.92 11.31 -17.29
N LEU A 82 15.04 10.56 -16.67
CA LEU A 82 13.93 11.08 -15.85
C LEU A 82 14.18 10.76 -14.38
N LEU A 83 13.98 11.74 -13.51
CA LEU A 83 14.06 11.56 -12.05
C LEU A 83 12.67 11.47 -11.45
N LYS A 84 12.37 10.36 -10.77
CA LYS A 84 11.22 10.23 -9.88
C LYS A 84 11.60 10.75 -8.51
N MET A 85 11.01 11.89 -8.11
CA MET A 85 11.43 12.64 -6.93
C MET A 85 10.70 12.17 -5.67
N ASP A 86 10.95 10.94 -5.24
CA ASP A 86 10.24 10.30 -4.12
C ASP A 86 10.53 10.95 -2.76
N TYR A 87 11.60 11.72 -2.64
CA TYR A 87 11.90 12.50 -1.43
C TYR A 87 10.91 13.66 -1.18
N PHE A 88 9.99 13.95 -2.11
CA PHE A 88 8.85 14.85 -1.88
C PHE A 88 7.66 14.17 -1.21
N MET A 89 7.80 12.93 -0.76
CA MET A 89 6.74 12.25 -0.01
C MET A 89 6.44 12.97 1.30
N PRO A 90 5.16 13.28 1.59
CA PRO A 90 4.78 13.95 2.84
C PRO A 90 5.04 13.10 4.08
N THR A 91 5.20 11.79 3.92
CA THR A 91 5.55 10.85 5.00
C THR A 91 7.03 10.95 5.41
N LEU A 92 7.87 11.73 4.70
CA LEU A 92 9.32 11.82 4.86
C LEU A 92 10.04 10.49 4.65
N SER A 93 9.39 9.55 3.98
CA SER A 93 9.91 8.24 3.59
C SER A 93 9.57 8.00 2.12
N PHE A 94 10.44 7.28 1.46
CA PHE A 94 10.25 6.88 0.06
C PHE A 94 9.71 5.46 -0.07
#